data_5b56f350a8c38602b0567b8b17e59225
#
_entry.id   5b56f350a8c38602b0567b8b17e59225
#
_cell.length_a   1.000
_cell.length_b   1.000
_cell.length_c   1.000
_cell.angle_alpha   90.00
_cell.angle_beta   90.00
_cell.angle_gamma   90.00
#
_symmetry.space_group_name_H-M   'P 1'
#
loop_
_entity.id
_entity.type
_entity.pdbx_description
1 polymer ?
#
loop_
_entity_poly.entity_id
_entity_poly.type
_entity_poly.pdbx_seq_one_letter_code
_entity_poly.pdbx_strand_id
1 'polypeptide(L)'
;PIEFVHRSKQSQVIQRELLFRVGEPYDSVLVAESARNLRAMGIFRDVRVDSVSADSGGVGMRVTTRDGWTTRVGGRLRTVGNEVSIGFSFLEDNFLGTASRAGVSFSADPVRTTFALEASQPRFLGSNVGIGVRWEDRSDGTVIRGRVIRPFYSVTDARGFSINADYRDETVYQYLGGIDEPVDTLDHVMGAIRTTAAWAVSRDKRR
;
A
#
# COMPACT_ATOMS: atom_id res chain seq x y z
N PRO A 1 28.11 -3.67 15.22
CA PRO A 1 27.54 -4.47 14.13
C PRO A 1 26.03 -4.61 14.34
N ILE A 2 25.26 -4.45 13.26
CA ILE A 2 23.82 -4.68 13.30
C ILE A 2 23.61 -6.20 13.20
N GLU A 3 23.13 -6.83 14.27
CA GLU A 3 22.75 -8.23 14.24
C GLU A 3 21.28 -8.37 13.84
N PHE A 4 21.02 -9.09 12.75
CA PHE A 4 19.68 -9.47 12.34
C PHE A 4 19.37 -10.87 12.88
N VAL A 5 18.40 -10.97 13.78
CA VAL A 5 17.97 -12.24 14.38
C VAL A 5 17.07 -13.06 13.45
N HIS A 6 16.82 -12.60 12.21
CA HIS A 6 15.97 -13.32 11.26
C HIS A 6 16.70 -13.71 9.98
N ARG A 7 16.75 -14.99 9.67
CA ARG A 7 17.35 -15.58 8.46
C ARG A 7 16.28 -15.79 7.38
N SER A 8 15.87 -14.75 6.69
CA SER A 8 15.04 -14.94 5.49
C SER A 8 15.19 -13.77 4.51
N LYS A 9 14.60 -13.89 3.32
CA LYS A 9 14.52 -12.83 2.30
C LYS A 9 13.99 -11.48 2.85
N GLN A 10 13.33 -11.49 4.00
CA GLN A 10 12.84 -10.33 4.74
C GLN A 10 13.95 -9.43 5.30
N SER A 11 15.19 -9.92 5.46
CA SER A 11 16.29 -9.07 5.96
C SER A 11 16.55 -7.87 5.05
N GLN A 12 16.44 -8.02 3.74
CA GLN A 12 16.59 -6.92 2.79
C GLN A 12 15.43 -5.92 2.87
N VAL A 13 14.21 -6.42 3.09
CA VAL A 13 13.02 -5.58 3.29
C VAL A 13 13.18 -4.74 4.54
N ILE A 14 13.63 -5.34 5.66
CA ILE A 14 13.89 -4.64 6.91
C ILE A 14 14.99 -3.59 6.74
N GLN A 15 16.13 -3.96 6.13
CA GLN A 15 17.26 -3.04 5.94
C GLN A 15 16.89 -1.78 5.16
N ARG A 16 16.01 -1.89 4.18
CA ARG A 16 15.54 -0.76 3.37
C ARG A 16 14.71 0.27 4.14
N GLU A 17 14.09 -0.16 5.24
CA GLU A 17 13.28 0.71 6.10
C GLU A 17 14.09 1.38 7.22
N LEU A 18 15.36 0.97 7.41
CA LEU A 18 16.23 1.61 8.40
C LEU A 18 16.78 2.93 7.83
N LEU A 19 16.61 3.99 8.61
CA LEU A 19 17.07 5.35 8.29
C LEU A 19 18.48 5.66 8.83
N PHE A 20 19.11 4.68 9.49
CA PHE A 20 20.47 4.76 10.03
C PHE A 20 21.35 3.68 9.41
N ARG A 21 22.65 3.92 9.36
CA ARG A 21 23.64 3.02 8.79
C ARG A 21 24.80 2.76 9.77
N VAL A 22 25.51 1.66 9.53
CA VAL A 22 26.73 1.36 10.27
C VAL A 22 27.78 2.45 10.00
N GLY A 23 28.41 2.96 11.07
CA GLY A 23 29.42 4.02 11.00
C GLY A 23 28.86 5.45 11.08
N GLU A 24 27.54 5.63 11.05
CA GLU A 24 26.93 6.95 11.30
C GLU A 24 26.77 7.22 12.81
N PRO A 25 26.76 8.50 13.20
CA PRO A 25 26.43 8.89 14.58
C PRO A 25 25.06 8.37 15.01
N TYR A 26 24.92 8.01 16.27
CA TYR A 26 23.63 7.59 16.81
C TYR A 26 22.64 8.76 16.84
N ASP A 27 21.48 8.56 16.21
CA ASP A 27 20.36 9.49 16.21
C ASP A 27 19.08 8.77 16.64
N SER A 28 18.60 9.10 17.84
CA SER A 28 17.40 8.49 18.42
C SER A 28 16.13 8.74 17.61
N VAL A 29 16.06 9.87 16.88
CA VAL A 29 14.93 10.22 16.02
C VAL A 29 14.86 9.28 14.82
N LEU A 30 16.00 9.06 14.14
CA LEU A 30 16.07 8.14 13.00
C LEU A 30 15.78 6.70 13.41
N VAL A 31 16.21 6.28 14.62
CA VAL A 31 15.90 4.97 15.18
C VAL A 31 14.40 4.81 15.41
N ALA A 32 13.76 5.78 16.06
CA ALA A 32 12.32 5.76 16.32
C ALA A 32 11.50 5.79 15.02
N GLU A 33 11.94 6.55 14.02
CA GLU A 33 11.31 6.59 12.70
C GLU A 33 11.45 5.28 11.94
N SER A 34 12.62 4.65 11.99
CA SER A 34 12.84 3.32 11.39
C SER A 34 11.88 2.29 11.98
N ALA A 35 11.72 2.29 13.31
CA ALA A 35 10.75 1.42 13.98
C ALA A 35 9.31 1.71 13.55
N ARG A 36 8.96 2.98 13.36
CA ARG A 36 7.64 3.39 12.86
C ARG A 36 7.41 2.94 11.43
N ASN A 37 8.39 3.12 10.55
CA ASN A 37 8.31 2.68 9.15
C ASN A 37 8.11 1.17 9.05
N LEU A 38 8.86 0.38 9.81
CA LEU A 38 8.71 -1.07 9.86
C LEU A 38 7.30 -1.48 10.34
N ARG A 39 6.76 -0.82 11.39
CA ARG A 39 5.38 -1.08 11.85
C ARG A 39 4.33 -0.69 10.81
N ALA A 40 4.55 0.42 10.10
CA ALA A 40 3.64 0.92 9.07
C ALA A 40 3.51 -0.02 7.85
N MET A 41 4.47 -0.93 7.65
CA MET A 41 4.37 -1.95 6.58
C MET A 41 3.20 -2.91 6.79
N GLY A 42 2.75 -3.13 8.04
CA GLY A 42 1.63 -4.02 8.36
C GLY A 42 1.89 -5.51 8.22
N ILE A 43 3.12 -5.90 7.86
CA ILE A 43 3.53 -7.32 7.69
C ILE A 43 4.14 -7.92 8.97
N PHE A 44 4.48 -7.09 9.93
CA PHE A 44 5.04 -7.51 11.22
C PHE A 44 4.01 -7.34 12.35
N ARG A 45 3.90 -8.35 13.19
CA ARG A 45 3.08 -8.30 14.41
C ARG A 45 3.77 -7.50 15.53
N ASP A 46 5.10 -7.59 15.61
CA ASP A 46 5.91 -6.89 16.60
C ASP A 46 7.21 -6.38 15.95
N VAL A 47 7.62 -5.18 16.30
CA VAL A 47 8.85 -4.55 15.84
C VAL A 47 9.51 -3.84 17.02
N ARG A 48 10.73 -4.23 17.34
CA ARG A 48 11.59 -3.59 18.34
C ARG A 48 12.91 -3.20 17.70
N VAL A 49 13.36 -2.00 18.04
CA VAL A 49 14.67 -1.48 17.64
C VAL A 49 15.35 -0.98 18.91
N ASP A 50 16.30 -1.73 19.40
CA ASP A 50 16.96 -1.51 20.68
C ASP A 50 18.44 -1.16 20.47
N SER A 51 18.95 -0.23 21.27
CA SER A 51 20.39 0.03 21.35
C SER A 51 21.05 -1.01 22.25
N VAL A 52 22.20 -1.51 21.83
CA VAL A 52 23.02 -2.47 22.56
C VAL A 52 24.46 -1.94 22.64
N SER A 53 25.15 -2.24 23.72
CA SER A 53 26.58 -1.90 23.81
C SER A 53 27.35 -2.72 22.78
N ALA A 54 28.24 -2.07 22.02
CA ALA A 54 29.16 -2.75 21.12
C ALA A 54 30.52 -2.89 21.77
N ASP A 55 31.21 -4.02 21.56
CA ASP A 55 32.53 -4.32 22.13
C ASP A 55 33.62 -3.30 21.74
N SER A 56 33.38 -2.54 20.66
CA SER A 56 34.25 -1.48 20.13
C SER A 56 34.04 -0.10 20.79
N GLY A 57 33.25 -0.01 21.86
CA GLY A 57 32.92 1.27 22.55
C GLY A 57 31.88 2.12 21.82
N GLY A 58 31.23 1.59 20.77
CA GLY A 58 30.14 2.24 20.03
C GLY A 58 28.76 1.74 20.50
N VAL A 59 27.71 2.28 19.83
CA VAL A 59 26.33 1.82 20.00
C VAL A 59 25.98 0.85 18.87
N GLY A 60 25.68 -0.39 19.22
CA GLY A 60 25.09 -1.36 18.30
C GLY A 60 23.57 -1.21 18.25
N MET A 61 22.96 -1.60 17.15
CA MET A 61 21.49 -1.60 17.01
C MET A 61 21.00 -3.02 16.77
N ARG A 62 20.02 -3.45 17.56
CA ARG A 62 19.34 -4.73 17.42
C ARG A 62 17.92 -4.48 16.92
N VAL A 63 17.61 -5.02 15.73
CA VAL A 63 16.27 -4.99 15.16
C VAL A 63 15.65 -6.38 15.31
N THR A 64 14.55 -6.45 16.04
CA THR A 64 13.80 -7.69 16.25
C THR A 64 12.42 -7.52 15.64
N THR A 65 12.03 -8.42 14.74
CA THR A 65 10.70 -8.44 14.13
C THR A 65 10.04 -9.80 14.35
N ARG A 66 8.73 -9.80 14.47
CA ARG A 66 7.89 -10.99 14.42
C ARG A 66 6.90 -10.85 13.29
N ASP A 67 6.83 -11.85 12.43
CA ASP A 67 5.91 -11.85 11.30
C ASP A 67 4.46 -11.80 11.79
N GLY A 68 3.66 -11.01 11.10
CA GLY A 68 2.23 -10.95 11.26
C GLY A 68 1.52 -11.89 10.27
N TRP A 69 0.21 -12.01 10.44
CA TRP A 69 -0.63 -12.63 9.44
C TRP A 69 -0.88 -11.64 8.31
N THR A 70 -0.46 -11.97 7.09
CA THR A 70 -0.47 -11.05 5.94
C THR A 70 -1.58 -11.35 4.94
N THR A 71 -2.17 -12.55 5.04
CA THR A 71 -3.28 -12.96 4.19
C THR A 71 -4.61 -12.49 4.77
N ARG A 72 -5.42 -11.83 3.96
CA ARG A 72 -6.76 -11.37 4.32
C ARG A 72 -7.79 -11.97 3.38
N VAL A 73 -8.78 -12.64 3.95
CA VAL A 73 -9.94 -13.18 3.23
C VAL A 73 -11.16 -12.39 3.68
N GLY A 74 -11.93 -11.87 2.75
CA GLY A 74 -13.14 -11.10 3.02
C GLY A 74 -14.34 -11.69 2.30
N GLY A 75 -15.50 -11.64 2.96
CA GLY A 75 -16.80 -11.95 2.39
C GLY A 75 -17.78 -10.83 2.68
N ARG A 76 -18.66 -10.51 1.74
CA ARG A 76 -19.76 -9.55 1.92
C ARG A 76 -21.03 -10.17 1.40
N LEU A 77 -22.08 -10.06 2.19
CA LEU A 77 -23.45 -10.32 1.79
C LEU A 77 -24.30 -9.13 2.22
N ARG A 78 -25.06 -8.56 1.30
CA ARG A 78 -25.98 -7.47 1.56
C ARG A 78 -27.31 -7.77 0.87
N THR A 79 -28.41 -7.59 1.58
CA THR A 79 -29.77 -7.71 1.03
C THR A 79 -30.50 -6.40 1.30
N VAL A 80 -31.14 -5.83 0.28
CA VAL A 80 -31.97 -4.62 0.38
C VAL A 80 -33.24 -4.87 -0.43
N GLY A 81 -34.38 -5.04 0.25
CA GLY A 81 -35.59 -5.50 -0.41
C GLY A 81 -35.38 -6.89 -1.01
N ASN A 82 -35.61 -7.03 -2.32
CA ASN A 82 -35.41 -8.26 -3.08
C ASN A 82 -34.02 -8.34 -3.75
N GLU A 83 -33.18 -7.31 -3.56
CA GLU A 83 -31.87 -7.25 -4.17
C GLU A 83 -30.81 -7.87 -3.28
N VAL A 84 -29.94 -8.70 -3.86
CA VAL A 84 -28.84 -9.36 -3.16
C VAL A 84 -27.52 -8.91 -3.82
N SER A 85 -26.58 -8.51 -2.96
CA SER A 85 -25.21 -8.24 -3.37
C SER A 85 -24.25 -9.16 -2.63
N ILE A 86 -23.32 -9.76 -3.34
CA ILE A 86 -22.29 -10.64 -2.78
C ILE A 86 -20.90 -10.14 -3.15
N GLY A 87 -19.93 -10.46 -2.31
CA GLY A 87 -18.54 -10.13 -2.61
C GLY A 87 -17.59 -11.06 -1.89
N PHE A 88 -16.46 -11.34 -2.54
CA PHE A 88 -15.34 -12.11 -2.00
C PHE A 88 -14.05 -11.40 -2.32
N SER A 89 -13.08 -11.46 -1.40
CA SER A 89 -11.75 -10.93 -1.62
C SER A 89 -10.69 -11.79 -0.97
N PHE A 90 -9.57 -11.91 -1.64
CA PHE A 90 -8.35 -12.52 -1.13
C PHE A 90 -7.21 -11.52 -1.37
N LEU A 91 -6.48 -11.20 -0.32
CA LEU A 91 -5.41 -10.21 -0.35
C LEU A 91 -4.23 -10.74 0.44
N GLU A 92 -3.05 -10.65 -0.16
CA GLU A 92 -1.78 -10.99 0.49
C GLU A 92 -0.90 -9.72 0.55
N ASP A 93 -0.58 -9.27 1.77
CA ASP A 93 0.20 -8.04 2.00
C ASP A 93 1.73 -8.26 1.96
N ASN A 94 2.17 -9.52 1.94
CA ASN A 94 3.60 -9.88 1.87
C ASN A 94 3.88 -10.91 0.76
N PHE A 95 3.35 -10.64 -0.43
CA PHE A 95 3.46 -11.54 -1.56
C PHE A 95 4.92 -11.90 -1.86
N LEU A 96 5.21 -13.20 -1.85
CA LEU A 96 6.56 -13.77 -2.01
C LEU A 96 7.61 -13.25 -1.01
N GLY A 97 7.19 -12.71 0.16
CA GLY A 97 8.11 -12.18 1.18
C GLY A 97 8.78 -10.86 0.81
N THR A 98 8.21 -10.11 -0.12
CA THR A 98 8.78 -8.87 -0.67
C THR A 98 8.11 -7.60 -0.13
N ALA A 99 7.19 -7.74 0.82
CA ALA A 99 6.30 -6.67 1.28
C ALA A 99 5.47 -6.03 0.14
N SER A 100 5.29 -6.77 -0.94
CA SER A 100 4.37 -6.41 -2.02
C SER A 100 2.98 -6.92 -1.68
N ARG A 101 1.97 -6.19 -2.13
CA ARG A 101 0.59 -6.62 -2.04
C ARG A 101 0.14 -7.20 -3.37
N ALA A 102 -0.58 -8.32 -3.31
CA ALA A 102 -1.32 -8.88 -4.43
C ALA A 102 -2.71 -9.27 -3.96
N GLY A 103 -3.72 -9.05 -4.78
CA GLY A 103 -5.10 -9.36 -4.40
C GLY A 103 -5.99 -9.66 -5.58
N VAL A 104 -7.03 -10.43 -5.30
CA VAL A 104 -8.12 -10.74 -6.20
C VAL A 104 -9.44 -10.50 -5.47
N SER A 105 -10.41 -9.93 -6.15
CA SER A 105 -11.75 -9.78 -5.61
C SER A 105 -12.81 -10.00 -6.68
N PHE A 106 -13.95 -10.47 -6.23
CA PHE A 106 -15.17 -10.65 -7.02
C PHE A 106 -16.32 -9.99 -6.27
N SER A 107 -17.18 -9.30 -6.98
CA SER A 107 -18.45 -8.81 -6.44
C SER A 107 -19.53 -8.87 -7.51
N ALA A 108 -20.74 -9.18 -7.06
CA ALA A 108 -21.93 -9.11 -7.90
C ALA A 108 -23.02 -8.40 -7.11
N ASP A 109 -23.63 -7.43 -7.74
CA ASP A 109 -24.82 -6.71 -7.29
C ASP A 109 -25.86 -6.68 -8.43
N PRO A 110 -27.07 -6.19 -8.22
CA PRO A 110 -28.13 -6.20 -9.24
C PRO A 110 -27.77 -5.49 -10.55
N VAL A 111 -26.84 -4.54 -10.48
CA VAL A 111 -26.46 -3.71 -11.63
C VAL A 111 -25.20 -4.24 -12.31
N ARG A 112 -24.25 -4.78 -11.52
CA ARG A 112 -22.90 -5.06 -12.02
C ARG A 112 -22.26 -6.27 -11.37
N THR A 113 -21.55 -7.03 -12.19
CA THR A 113 -20.57 -8.02 -11.72
C THR A 113 -19.18 -7.47 -11.98
N THR A 114 -18.29 -7.61 -11.01
CA THR A 114 -16.91 -7.11 -11.10
C THR A 114 -15.93 -8.19 -10.65
N PHE A 115 -14.94 -8.48 -11.49
CA PHE A 115 -13.74 -9.20 -11.12
C PHE A 115 -12.57 -8.22 -11.08
N ALA A 116 -11.75 -8.25 -10.05
CA ALA A 116 -10.64 -7.32 -9.95
C ALA A 116 -9.35 -7.99 -9.50
N LEU A 117 -8.25 -7.51 -10.07
CA LEU A 117 -6.88 -7.82 -9.68
C LEU A 117 -6.20 -6.56 -9.18
N GLU A 118 -5.43 -6.68 -8.10
CA GLU A 118 -4.62 -5.57 -7.61
C GLU A 118 -3.21 -6.04 -7.26
N ALA A 119 -2.24 -5.18 -7.53
CA ALA A 119 -0.86 -5.36 -7.11
C ALA A 119 -0.27 -4.02 -6.70
N SER A 120 0.56 -4.02 -5.65
CA SER A 120 1.31 -2.83 -5.27
C SER A 120 2.63 -3.19 -4.61
N GLN A 121 3.62 -2.33 -4.83
CA GLN A 121 4.97 -2.44 -4.27
C GLN A 121 5.34 -1.10 -3.62
N PRO A 122 5.47 -1.03 -2.29
CA PRO A 122 5.74 0.22 -1.59
C PRO A 122 7.16 0.75 -1.80
N ARG A 123 8.11 -0.13 -2.16
CA ARG A 123 9.52 0.18 -2.41
C ARG A 123 9.94 -0.34 -3.78
N PHE A 124 9.42 0.30 -4.84
CA PHE A 124 9.71 -0.16 -6.21
C PHE A 124 11.19 -0.08 -6.53
N LEU A 125 11.77 -1.21 -6.93
CA LEU A 125 13.21 -1.37 -7.18
C LEU A 125 14.10 -0.90 -6.01
N GLY A 126 13.58 -0.99 -4.77
CA GLY A 126 14.31 -0.57 -3.58
C GLY A 126 14.36 0.95 -3.35
N SER A 127 13.66 1.73 -4.15
CA SER A 127 13.55 3.17 -4.01
C SER A 127 12.51 3.59 -2.97
N ASN A 128 12.43 4.89 -2.67
CA ASN A 128 11.36 5.47 -1.83
C ASN A 128 10.08 5.76 -2.62
N VAL A 129 9.90 5.10 -3.76
CA VAL A 129 8.72 5.23 -4.61
C VAL A 129 7.90 3.96 -4.54
N GLY A 130 6.64 4.10 -4.21
CA GLY A 130 5.65 3.04 -4.28
C GLY A 130 4.89 3.10 -5.60
N ILE A 131 4.54 1.94 -6.12
CA ILE A 131 3.68 1.79 -7.28
C ILE A 131 2.50 0.88 -6.94
N GLY A 132 1.39 1.06 -7.63
CA GLY A 132 0.23 0.20 -7.52
C GLY A 132 -0.58 0.22 -8.80
N VAL A 133 -1.22 -0.90 -9.09
CA VAL A 133 -2.15 -1.06 -10.20
C VAL A 133 -3.35 -1.87 -9.71
N ARG A 134 -4.52 -1.49 -10.18
CA ARG A 134 -5.76 -2.24 -10.04
C ARG A 134 -6.47 -2.28 -11.38
N TRP A 135 -6.80 -3.47 -11.82
CA TRP A 135 -7.59 -3.74 -13.01
C TRP A 135 -8.91 -4.35 -12.59
N GLU A 136 -10.00 -3.89 -13.19
CA GLU A 136 -11.35 -4.39 -12.96
C GLU A 136 -11.98 -4.75 -14.30
N ASP A 137 -12.42 -5.99 -14.40
CA ASP A 137 -13.29 -6.49 -15.45
C ASP A 137 -14.71 -6.47 -14.91
N ARG A 138 -15.56 -5.67 -15.53
CA ARG A 138 -16.93 -5.43 -15.12
C ARG A 138 -17.88 -5.91 -16.19
N SER A 139 -19.09 -6.34 -15.82
CA SER A 139 -20.11 -6.73 -16.79
C SER A 139 -20.49 -5.62 -17.78
N ASP A 140 -20.20 -4.38 -17.45
CA ASP A 140 -20.47 -3.17 -18.22
C ASP A 140 -19.20 -2.45 -18.69
N GLY A 141 -18.01 -3.06 -18.57
CA GLY A 141 -16.79 -2.45 -19.09
C GLY A 141 -15.51 -2.79 -18.31
N THR A 142 -14.49 -1.96 -18.48
CA THR A 142 -13.18 -2.15 -17.88
C THR A 142 -12.70 -0.89 -17.16
N VAL A 143 -12.11 -1.06 -15.99
CA VAL A 143 -11.48 0.06 -15.25
C VAL A 143 -10.05 -0.30 -14.88
N ILE A 144 -9.12 0.61 -15.17
CA ILE A 144 -7.71 0.47 -14.80
C ILE A 144 -7.31 1.69 -13.96
N ARG A 145 -6.72 1.44 -12.78
CA ARG A 145 -6.17 2.48 -11.93
C ARG A 145 -4.70 2.23 -11.68
N GLY A 146 -3.90 3.25 -11.91
CA GLY A 146 -2.48 3.26 -11.62
C GLY A 146 -2.14 4.30 -10.56
N ARG A 147 -1.15 3.99 -9.74
CA ARG A 147 -0.64 4.92 -8.74
C ARG A 147 0.87 4.84 -8.64
N VAL A 148 1.51 6.00 -8.61
CA VAL A 148 2.92 6.18 -8.24
C VAL A 148 2.97 7.17 -7.10
N ILE A 149 3.65 6.83 -6.02
CA ILE A 149 3.71 7.67 -4.83
C ILE A 149 5.12 7.67 -4.23
N ARG A 150 5.61 8.85 -3.87
CA ARG A 150 6.73 9.03 -2.96
C ARG A 150 6.22 9.76 -1.71
N PRO A 151 5.90 9.05 -0.63
CA PRO A 151 5.53 9.68 0.63
C PRO A 151 6.75 10.31 1.32
N PHE A 152 6.52 11.08 2.38
CA PHE A 152 7.57 11.46 3.31
C PHE A 152 7.92 10.25 4.19
N TYR A 153 9.09 9.68 4.00
CA TYR A 153 9.56 8.52 4.77
C TYR A 153 10.27 8.90 6.07
N SER A 154 10.81 10.11 6.11
CA SER A 154 11.52 10.67 7.26
C SER A 154 11.08 12.10 7.51
N VAL A 155 11.20 12.55 8.76
CA VAL A 155 11.01 13.97 9.14
C VAL A 155 11.99 14.91 8.42
N THR A 156 13.07 14.36 7.85
CA THR A 156 14.05 15.11 7.06
C THR A 156 13.73 15.15 5.57
N ASP A 157 12.73 14.38 5.11
CA ASP A 157 12.33 14.39 3.71
C ASP A 157 11.73 15.75 3.33
N ALA A 158 12.31 16.37 2.31
CA ALA A 158 11.86 17.67 1.84
C ALA A 158 10.75 17.62 0.81
N ARG A 159 10.50 16.48 0.17
CA ARG A 159 9.60 16.38 -0.98
C ARG A 159 8.83 15.07 -0.98
N GLY A 160 7.54 15.17 -1.29
CA GLY A 160 6.67 14.04 -1.59
C GLY A 160 5.87 14.32 -2.85
N PHE A 161 5.43 13.27 -3.54
CA PHE A 161 4.53 13.39 -4.69
C PHE A 161 3.63 12.17 -4.82
N SER A 162 2.53 12.34 -5.51
CA SER A 162 1.72 11.22 -6.03
C SER A 162 1.21 11.52 -7.42
N ILE A 163 1.15 10.48 -8.25
CA ILE A 163 0.53 10.47 -9.56
C ILE A 163 -0.50 9.35 -9.54
N ASN A 164 -1.74 9.67 -9.84
CA ASN A 164 -2.81 8.69 -9.96
C ASN A 164 -3.35 8.80 -11.38
N ALA A 165 -3.47 7.65 -12.05
CA ALA A 165 -4.08 7.53 -13.37
C ALA A 165 -5.33 6.65 -13.25
N ASP A 166 -6.39 7.04 -13.90
CA ASP A 166 -7.67 6.34 -13.94
C ASP A 166 -8.10 6.24 -15.39
N TYR A 167 -8.37 5.05 -15.88
CA TYR A 167 -8.95 4.78 -17.17
C TYR A 167 -10.23 3.99 -16.97
N ARG A 168 -11.30 4.39 -17.63
CA ARG A 168 -12.59 3.73 -17.61
C ARG A 168 -13.12 3.66 -19.03
N ASP A 169 -13.63 2.50 -19.35
CA ASP A 169 -14.40 2.21 -20.55
C ASP A 169 -15.60 1.41 -20.05
N GLU A 170 -16.76 2.08 -19.92
CA GLU A 170 -17.94 1.50 -19.27
C GLU A 170 -19.21 1.97 -19.94
N THR A 171 -20.19 1.08 -20.01
CA THR A 171 -21.53 1.40 -20.45
C THR A 171 -22.34 1.95 -19.27
N VAL A 172 -22.87 3.17 -19.42
CA VAL A 172 -23.71 3.83 -18.43
C VAL A 172 -25.18 3.58 -18.81
N TYR A 173 -25.91 2.95 -17.90
CA TYR A 173 -27.34 2.68 -18.05
C TYR A 173 -28.16 3.84 -17.52
N GLN A 174 -29.11 4.32 -18.32
CA GLN A 174 -30.06 5.36 -17.89
C GLN A 174 -31.40 4.74 -17.54
N TYR A 175 -31.89 5.03 -16.34
CA TYR A 175 -33.18 4.56 -15.84
C TYR A 175 -34.14 5.73 -15.69
N LEU A 176 -35.41 5.55 -16.11
CA LEU A 176 -36.51 6.47 -15.77
C LEU A 176 -37.22 5.96 -14.50
N GLY A 177 -37.62 6.88 -13.61
CA GLY A 177 -38.20 6.54 -12.33
C GLY A 177 -39.36 5.53 -12.43
N GLY A 178 -39.21 4.41 -11.71
CA GLY A 178 -40.21 3.33 -11.63
C GLY A 178 -40.11 2.26 -12.70
N ILE A 179 -39.08 2.28 -13.55
CA ILE A 179 -38.84 1.24 -14.58
C ILE A 179 -37.52 0.55 -14.22
N ASP A 180 -37.56 -0.80 -14.07
CA ASP A 180 -36.39 -1.60 -13.71
C ASP A 180 -35.47 -1.89 -14.91
N GLU A 181 -35.91 -1.65 -16.12
CA GLU A 181 -35.15 -1.80 -17.36
C GLU A 181 -34.52 -0.45 -17.77
N PRO A 182 -33.26 -0.45 -18.23
CA PRO A 182 -32.63 0.78 -18.73
C PRO A 182 -33.36 1.26 -19.99
N VAL A 183 -33.72 2.55 -20.03
CA VAL A 183 -34.36 3.18 -21.16
C VAL A 183 -33.39 3.64 -22.23
N ASP A 184 -32.12 3.81 -21.85
CA ASP A 184 -31.05 4.20 -22.76
C ASP A 184 -29.69 3.71 -22.22
N THR A 185 -28.71 3.60 -23.11
CA THR A 185 -27.32 3.23 -22.78
C THR A 185 -26.36 4.18 -23.45
N LEU A 186 -25.33 4.59 -22.73
CA LEU A 186 -24.27 5.45 -23.22
C LEU A 186 -22.90 4.80 -22.97
N ASP A 187 -22.15 4.62 -24.05
CA ASP A 187 -20.74 4.20 -23.91
C ASP A 187 -19.90 5.40 -23.46
N HIS A 188 -19.21 5.23 -22.36
CA HIS A 188 -18.44 6.27 -21.70
C HIS A 188 -16.97 5.84 -21.56
N VAL A 189 -16.09 6.57 -22.27
CA VAL A 189 -14.64 6.38 -22.15
C VAL A 189 -14.04 7.61 -21.47
N MET A 190 -13.34 7.39 -20.37
CA MET A 190 -12.69 8.45 -19.60
C MET A 190 -11.25 8.08 -19.25
N GLY A 191 -10.34 9.03 -19.44
CA GLY A 191 -8.98 8.98 -18.91
C GLY A 191 -8.71 10.18 -18.01
N ALA A 192 -8.15 9.98 -16.83
CA ALA A 192 -7.80 11.05 -15.92
C ALA A 192 -6.42 10.83 -15.30
N ILE A 193 -5.64 11.90 -15.16
CA ILE A 193 -4.37 11.89 -14.44
C ILE A 193 -4.43 13.00 -13.38
N ARG A 194 -4.18 12.63 -12.12
CA ARG A 194 -4.08 13.57 -11.01
C ARG A 194 -2.67 13.51 -10.42
N THR A 195 -2.01 14.65 -10.41
CA THR A 195 -0.68 14.80 -9.81
C THR A 195 -0.76 15.69 -8.56
N THR A 196 -0.11 15.28 -7.49
CA THR A 196 0.01 16.05 -6.25
C THR A 196 1.48 16.11 -5.89
N ALA A 197 1.98 17.30 -5.56
CA ALA A 197 3.32 17.51 -5.02
C ALA A 197 3.22 18.21 -3.66
N ALA A 198 4.10 17.82 -2.75
CA ALA A 198 4.15 18.39 -1.41
C ALA A 198 5.61 18.68 -1.02
N TRP A 199 5.81 19.79 -0.34
CA TRP A 199 7.13 20.21 0.17
C TRP A 199 7.05 20.41 1.67
N ALA A 200 8.05 19.88 2.39
CA ALA A 200 8.25 20.19 3.78
C ALA A 200 9.09 21.48 3.89
N VAL A 201 8.54 22.49 4.53
CA VAL A 201 9.29 23.68 4.89
C VAL A 201 9.99 23.37 6.21
N SER A 202 11.32 23.28 6.22
CA SER A 202 12.10 23.14 7.45
C SER A 202 11.87 24.38 8.31
N ARG A 203 11.14 24.22 9.41
CA ARG A 203 11.23 25.20 10.49
C ARG A 203 12.56 24.95 11.18
N ASP A 204 13.38 25.99 11.22
CA ASP A 204 14.70 26.05 11.84
C ASP A 204 14.74 25.22 13.13
N LYS A 205 15.68 24.28 13.20
CA LYS A 205 15.98 23.59 14.45
C LYS A 205 16.37 24.67 15.43
N ARG A 206 15.51 25.01 16.36
CA ARG A 206 15.94 25.78 17.53
C ARG A 206 17.02 24.96 18.20
N ARG A 207 18.21 25.58 18.25
CA ARG A 207 19.38 25.13 18.97
C ARG A 207 19.09 24.92 20.46
#